data_26d756c62731d789a02995761a5aa037
#
_entry.id   26d756c62731d789a02995761a5aa037
#
_cell.length_a   1.000
_cell.length_b   1.000
_cell.length_c   1.000
_cell.angle_alpha   90.00
_cell.angle_beta   90.00
_cell.angle_gamma   90.00
#
_symmetry.space_group_name_H-M   'P 1'
#
loop_
_entity.id
_entity.type
_entity.pdbx_description
1 polymer ?
#
loop_
_entity_poly.entity_id
_entity_poly.type
_entity_poly.pdbx_seq_one_letter_code
_entity_poly.pdbx_strand_id
1 'polypeptide(L)'
;MLRHARWASLSLVATLVATSSLGLAQSDEQPKKEVKRPSLSLRALPVTGMVPIRVSATAEFKGGDDDFQDYYCPAVEWNWGDGTVSETSADCDPYEAGVSQIRRRYSGSHNYTRPGTYRIVFRLKIKERVITTQNAQIRVLGGF
;
A
#
# COMPACT_ATOMS: atom_id res chain seq x y z
N MET A 1 -75.10 -45.24 56.59
CA MET A 1 -75.04 -43.95 57.33
C MET A 1 -73.79 -43.20 56.93
N LEU A 2 -74.05 -42.02 56.46
CA LEU A 2 -73.24 -40.86 56.18
C LEU A 2 -71.85 -40.73 56.84
N ARG A 3 -70.80 -40.26 56.05
CA ARG A 3 -70.21 -38.91 56.34
C ARG A 3 -69.22 -38.51 55.25
N HIS A 4 -69.53 -37.38 54.72
CA HIS A 4 -68.69 -36.66 53.74
C HIS A 4 -67.39 -36.18 54.38
N ALA A 5 -66.29 -36.30 53.66
CA ALA A 5 -65.10 -35.46 53.92
C ALA A 5 -64.60 -34.87 52.59
N ARG A 6 -64.73 -33.54 52.50
CA ARG A 6 -64.29 -32.69 51.40
C ARG A 6 -62.80 -32.50 51.57
N TRP A 7 -62.05 -32.85 50.57
CA TRP A 7 -60.63 -32.49 50.50
C TRP A 7 -60.45 -31.37 49.46
N ALA A 8 -60.02 -30.27 49.97
CA ALA A 8 -59.68 -29.09 49.14
C ALA A 8 -58.37 -29.32 48.40
N SER A 9 -58.47 -29.21 47.08
CA SER A 9 -57.25 -29.22 46.20
C SER A 9 -56.60 -27.86 46.26
N LEU A 10 -55.42 -27.80 46.82
CA LEU A 10 -54.50 -26.64 46.62
C LEU A 10 -53.77 -26.80 45.27
N SER A 11 -54.14 -25.97 44.31
CA SER A 11 -53.42 -25.84 43.06
C SER A 11 -52.19 -24.99 43.29
N LEU A 12 -51.02 -25.62 43.21
CA LEU A 12 -49.72 -24.94 43.20
C LEU A 12 -49.43 -24.46 41.77
N VAL A 13 -49.60 -23.16 41.53
CA VAL A 13 -49.20 -22.56 40.26
C VAL A 13 -47.68 -22.33 40.30
N ALA A 14 -46.93 -23.18 39.57
CA ALA A 14 -45.51 -22.98 39.35
C ALA A 14 -45.33 -21.97 38.21
N THR A 15 -44.97 -20.73 38.55
CA THR A 15 -44.56 -19.72 37.57
C THR A 15 -43.13 -20.03 37.10
N LEU A 16 -43.01 -20.52 35.87
CA LEU A 16 -41.73 -20.62 35.18
C LEU A 16 -41.25 -19.21 34.78
N VAL A 17 -40.26 -18.69 35.47
CA VAL A 17 -39.56 -17.48 35.06
C VAL A 17 -38.51 -17.89 34.00
N ALA A 18 -38.83 -17.66 32.73
CA ALA A 18 -37.87 -17.78 31.66
C ALA A 18 -36.89 -16.59 31.69
N THR A 19 -35.68 -16.80 32.20
CA THR A 19 -34.59 -15.84 32.11
C THR A 19 -34.02 -15.92 30.70
N SER A 20 -34.45 -14.99 29.84
CA SER A 20 -33.81 -14.76 28.53
C SER A 20 -32.45 -14.10 28.77
N SER A 21 -31.36 -14.90 28.72
CA SER A 21 -30.01 -14.36 28.63
C SER A 21 -29.82 -13.78 27.24
N LEU A 22 -29.87 -12.44 27.12
CA LEU A 22 -29.37 -11.73 25.98
C LEU A 22 -27.83 -11.95 25.93
N GLY A 23 -27.39 -12.86 25.10
CA GLY A 23 -25.99 -12.98 24.74
C GLY A 23 -25.58 -11.73 23.97
N LEU A 24 -24.84 -10.83 24.62
CA LEU A 24 -24.09 -9.77 23.95
C LEU A 24 -23.07 -10.48 23.07
N ALA A 25 -23.32 -10.50 21.76
CA ALA A 25 -22.31 -10.84 20.78
C ALA A 25 -21.22 -9.77 20.90
N GLN A 26 -20.15 -10.07 21.60
CA GLN A 26 -18.92 -9.32 21.52
C GLN A 26 -18.39 -9.53 20.11
N SER A 27 -18.52 -8.50 19.27
CA SER A 27 -17.78 -8.40 18.04
C SER A 27 -16.30 -8.33 18.46
N ASP A 28 -15.54 -9.40 18.23
CA ASP A 28 -14.08 -9.37 18.26
C ASP A 28 -13.62 -8.47 17.11
N GLU A 29 -13.71 -7.17 17.34
CA GLU A 29 -13.09 -6.17 16.50
C GLU A 29 -11.60 -6.23 16.80
N GLN A 30 -10.90 -7.16 16.11
CA GLN A 30 -9.46 -7.19 16.11
C GLN A 30 -8.96 -5.80 15.69
N PRO A 31 -8.06 -5.16 16.46
CA PRO A 31 -7.52 -3.87 16.11
C PRO A 31 -6.88 -3.98 14.72
N LYS A 32 -7.50 -3.34 13.72
CA LYS A 32 -6.98 -3.28 12.36
C LYS A 32 -5.60 -2.65 12.45
N LYS A 33 -4.55 -3.44 12.21
CA LYS A 33 -3.17 -2.96 12.17
C LYS A 33 -3.13 -1.74 11.25
N GLU A 34 -2.76 -0.59 11.78
CA GLU A 34 -2.57 0.62 10.99
C GLU A 34 -1.38 0.42 10.07
N VAL A 35 -1.64 0.26 8.78
CA VAL A 35 -0.60 0.04 7.76
C VAL A 35 0.07 1.38 7.46
N LYS A 36 1.36 1.47 7.74
CA LYS A 36 2.16 2.68 7.51
C LYS A 36 2.65 2.73 6.07
N ARG A 37 2.32 3.85 5.40
CA ARG A 37 2.77 4.10 4.03
C ARG A 37 4.26 4.41 3.98
N PRO A 38 5.06 3.71 3.15
CA PRO A 38 6.46 4.06 2.90
C PRO A 38 6.58 5.41 2.18
N SER A 39 7.63 6.17 2.50
CA SER A 39 7.97 7.42 1.82
C SER A 39 8.91 7.16 0.65
N LEU A 40 8.65 7.83 -0.49
CA LEU A 40 9.46 7.72 -1.69
C LEU A 40 10.46 8.87 -1.79
N SER A 41 11.71 8.57 -2.10
CA SER A 41 12.75 9.54 -2.45
C SER A 41 13.35 9.19 -3.81
N LEU A 42 13.79 10.22 -4.56
CA LEU A 42 14.46 10.06 -5.84
C LEU A 42 15.81 10.78 -5.81
N ARG A 43 16.85 10.12 -6.29
CA ARG A 43 18.18 10.69 -6.47
C ARG A 43 18.66 10.41 -7.90
N ALA A 44 19.24 11.41 -8.55
CA ALA A 44 19.88 11.27 -9.85
C ALA A 44 21.35 11.72 -9.76
N LEU A 45 22.25 10.97 -10.31
CA LEU A 45 23.69 11.24 -10.30
C LEU A 45 24.32 10.95 -11.66
N PRO A 46 25.27 11.79 -12.10
CA PRO A 46 25.64 13.06 -11.50
C PRO A 46 24.55 14.13 -11.67
N VAL A 47 24.49 15.09 -10.73
CA VAL A 47 23.51 16.20 -10.79
C VAL A 47 23.90 17.22 -11.87
N THR A 48 25.18 17.34 -12.15
CA THR A 48 25.73 18.23 -13.19
C THR A 48 26.85 17.52 -13.92
N GLY A 49 26.94 17.73 -15.23
CA GLY A 49 28.03 17.21 -16.04
C GLY A 49 27.96 17.70 -17.49
N MET A 50 28.91 17.31 -18.31
CA MET A 50 29.03 17.75 -19.71
C MET A 50 28.57 16.65 -20.67
N VAL A 51 27.97 17.04 -21.78
CA VAL A 51 27.59 16.10 -22.86
C VAL A 51 28.79 15.41 -23.49
N PRO A 52 28.70 14.13 -23.88
CA PRO A 52 27.61 13.19 -23.57
C PRO A 52 27.73 12.66 -22.11
N ILE A 53 26.66 12.58 -21.40
CA ILE A 53 26.67 12.15 -20.00
C ILE A 53 25.63 11.06 -19.73
N ARG A 54 26.04 10.02 -19.01
CA ARG A 54 25.15 9.01 -18.48
C ARG A 54 24.74 9.37 -17.06
N VAL A 55 23.44 9.48 -16.83
CA VAL A 55 22.86 9.75 -15.52
C VAL A 55 22.16 8.49 -15.02
N SER A 56 22.44 8.14 -13.77
CA SER A 56 21.75 7.05 -13.06
C SER A 56 20.77 7.64 -12.06
N ALA A 57 19.52 7.21 -12.12
CA ALA A 57 18.48 7.61 -11.19
C ALA A 57 18.09 6.42 -10.31
N THR A 58 17.90 6.68 -9.01
CA THR A 58 17.50 5.68 -8.02
C THR A 58 16.33 6.24 -7.21
N ALA A 59 15.21 5.51 -7.25
CA ALA A 59 14.06 5.74 -6.40
C ALA A 59 14.07 4.74 -5.25
N GLU A 60 13.86 5.20 -4.03
CA GLU A 60 13.96 4.38 -2.83
C GLU A 60 12.81 4.67 -1.87
N PHE A 61 12.15 3.60 -1.40
CA PHE A 61 11.16 3.65 -0.33
C PHE A 61 11.82 3.52 1.03
N LYS A 62 11.47 4.43 1.95
CA LYS A 62 11.96 4.46 3.33
C LYS A 62 10.82 4.39 4.33
N GLY A 63 11.06 3.67 5.43
CA GLY A 63 10.06 3.46 6.47
C GLY A 63 8.81 2.74 5.98
N GLY A 64 7.75 2.84 6.74
CA GLY A 64 6.49 2.16 6.41
C GLY A 64 6.58 0.64 6.43
N ASP A 65 5.48 -0.01 6.09
CA ASP A 65 5.37 -1.48 6.12
C ASP A 65 5.85 -2.09 4.79
N ASP A 66 6.48 -3.26 4.87
CA ASP A 66 6.98 -4.00 3.70
C ASP A 66 5.84 -4.62 2.88
N ASP A 67 4.68 -4.85 3.50
CA ASP A 67 3.49 -5.41 2.89
C ASP A 67 2.45 -4.35 2.47
N PHE A 68 2.91 -3.11 2.18
CA PHE A 68 2.01 -2.03 1.75
C PHE A 68 1.42 -2.34 0.36
N GLN A 69 0.18 -2.79 0.33
CA GLN A 69 -0.48 -3.34 -0.86
C GLN A 69 -0.44 -2.42 -2.09
N ASP A 70 -0.64 -1.10 -1.89
CA ASP A 70 -0.66 -0.13 -3.01
C ASP A 70 0.68 -0.04 -3.75
N TYR A 71 1.78 -0.49 -3.14
CA TYR A 71 3.12 -0.50 -3.74
C TYR A 71 3.59 -1.89 -4.17
N TYR A 72 2.69 -2.88 -4.08
CA TYR A 72 3.00 -4.23 -4.53
C TYR A 72 2.85 -4.34 -6.04
N CYS A 73 3.91 -4.81 -6.70
CA CYS A 73 3.98 -5.09 -8.13
C CYS A 73 3.47 -3.97 -9.08
N PRO A 74 3.89 -2.72 -8.90
CA PRO A 74 3.51 -1.65 -9.81
C PRO A 74 4.33 -1.71 -11.11
N ALA A 75 3.77 -1.15 -12.19
CA ALA A 75 4.55 -0.73 -13.33
C ALA A 75 5.41 0.49 -12.96
N VAL A 76 6.61 0.55 -13.49
CA VAL A 76 7.61 1.60 -13.25
C VAL A 76 7.76 2.43 -14.51
N GLU A 77 7.57 3.74 -14.39
CA GLU A 77 7.79 4.69 -15.48
C GLU A 77 8.90 5.68 -15.10
N TRP A 78 9.87 5.82 -15.99
CA TRP A 78 10.90 6.85 -15.95
C TRP A 78 10.68 7.83 -17.11
N ASN A 79 10.34 9.07 -16.82
CA ASN A 79 10.36 10.15 -17.79
C ASN A 79 11.66 10.93 -17.59
N TRP A 80 12.51 10.93 -18.61
CA TRP A 80 13.86 11.48 -18.53
C TRP A 80 13.91 13.01 -18.75
N GLY A 81 12.79 13.60 -19.12
CA GLY A 81 12.66 15.06 -19.29
C GLY A 81 13.18 15.59 -20.63
N ASP A 82 13.68 14.74 -21.51
CA ASP A 82 14.15 15.07 -22.86
C ASP A 82 13.20 14.55 -23.96
N GLY A 83 12.01 14.13 -23.57
CA GLY A 83 11.03 13.52 -24.46
C GLY A 83 11.06 11.98 -24.47
N THR A 84 12.04 11.37 -23.80
CA THR A 84 12.11 9.91 -23.67
C THR A 84 11.46 9.40 -22.41
N VAL A 85 10.78 8.27 -22.52
CA VAL A 85 10.10 7.57 -21.42
C VAL A 85 10.48 6.09 -21.48
N SER A 86 10.78 5.52 -20.34
CA SER A 86 10.99 4.08 -20.16
C SER A 86 9.95 3.54 -19.22
N GLU A 87 9.27 2.47 -19.61
CA GLU A 87 8.28 1.80 -18.75
C GLU A 87 8.62 0.32 -18.63
N THR A 88 8.48 -0.21 -17.41
CA THR A 88 8.72 -1.62 -17.11
C THR A 88 7.63 -2.11 -16.18
N SER A 89 7.01 -3.23 -16.51
CA SER A 89 6.08 -3.94 -15.64
C SER A 89 6.70 -5.24 -15.17
N ALA A 90 6.30 -5.70 -14.00
CA ALA A 90 6.62 -7.03 -13.48
C ALA A 90 5.37 -7.90 -13.51
N ASP A 91 5.57 -9.19 -13.73
CA ASP A 91 4.54 -10.21 -13.54
C ASP A 91 4.75 -10.81 -12.14
N CYS A 92 3.77 -10.63 -11.27
CA CYS A 92 3.85 -11.05 -9.87
C CYS A 92 2.67 -11.94 -9.51
N ASP A 93 2.87 -12.80 -8.54
CA ASP A 93 1.79 -13.55 -7.92
C ASP A 93 0.75 -12.61 -7.27
N PRO A 94 -0.49 -13.06 -7.05
CA PRO A 94 -1.49 -12.28 -6.33
C PRO A 94 -0.98 -11.80 -4.97
N TYR A 95 -1.37 -10.58 -4.58
CA TYR A 95 -0.99 -10.04 -3.28
C TYR A 95 -1.57 -10.86 -2.12
N GLU A 96 -0.70 -11.22 -1.16
CA GLU A 96 -1.04 -11.88 0.09
C GLU A 96 -0.58 -11.03 1.27
N ALA A 97 -1.52 -10.60 2.13
CA ALA A 97 -1.23 -9.78 3.29
C ALA A 97 -0.27 -10.47 4.26
N GLY A 98 0.77 -9.77 4.70
CA GLY A 98 1.81 -10.30 5.61
C GLY A 98 2.81 -11.25 4.96
N VAL A 99 2.66 -11.60 3.68
CA VAL A 99 3.56 -12.47 2.91
C VAL A 99 4.21 -11.69 1.78
N SER A 100 3.39 -10.99 0.97
CA SER A 100 3.88 -10.19 -0.15
C SER A 100 4.67 -8.99 0.33
N GLN A 101 5.81 -8.73 -0.32
CA GLN A 101 6.68 -7.61 0.02
C GLN A 101 6.81 -6.65 -1.16
N ILE A 102 6.88 -5.35 -0.86
CA ILE A 102 7.14 -4.33 -1.86
C ILE A 102 8.61 -4.31 -2.26
N ARG A 103 8.87 -3.97 -3.51
CA ARG A 103 10.22 -3.64 -3.95
C ARG A 103 10.59 -2.24 -3.45
N ARG A 104 11.67 -2.13 -2.68
CA ARG A 104 12.05 -0.86 -2.03
C ARG A 104 12.97 0.02 -2.86
N ARG A 105 13.60 -0.53 -3.90
CA ARG A 105 14.55 0.21 -4.73
C ARG A 105 14.32 -0.04 -6.22
N TYR A 106 14.29 1.04 -6.98
CA TYR A 106 14.19 1.04 -8.43
C TYR A 106 15.32 1.89 -9.00
N SER A 107 16.00 1.41 -10.03
CA SER A 107 17.10 2.12 -10.68
C SER A 107 16.91 2.14 -12.18
N GLY A 108 17.25 3.25 -12.78
CA GLY A 108 17.30 3.44 -14.22
C GLY A 108 18.49 4.30 -14.62
N SER A 109 18.84 4.29 -15.90
CA SER A 109 19.90 5.17 -16.42
C SER A 109 19.54 5.67 -17.80
N HIS A 110 20.00 6.87 -18.11
CA HIS A 110 19.76 7.53 -19.39
C HIS A 110 20.98 8.33 -19.84
N ASN A 111 21.19 8.40 -21.18
CA ASN A 111 22.27 9.16 -21.77
C ASN A 111 21.75 10.46 -22.35
N TYR A 112 22.30 11.59 -21.90
CA TYR A 112 21.99 12.92 -22.41
C TYR A 112 23.07 13.36 -23.37
N THR A 113 22.65 13.72 -24.58
CA THR A 113 23.55 14.16 -25.66
C THR A 113 23.40 15.65 -25.97
N ARG A 114 22.43 16.33 -25.36
CA ARG A 114 22.22 17.78 -25.54
C ARG A 114 22.33 18.49 -24.20
N PRO A 115 22.88 19.72 -24.18
CA PRO A 115 22.88 20.52 -22.97
C PRO A 115 21.46 20.96 -22.63
N GLY A 116 21.19 21.12 -21.32
CA GLY A 116 19.88 21.53 -20.82
C GLY A 116 19.73 21.25 -19.35
N THR A 117 18.61 21.70 -18.82
CA THR A 117 18.14 21.33 -17.48
C THR A 117 16.98 20.36 -17.62
N TYR A 118 17.16 19.15 -17.08
CA TYR A 118 16.20 18.08 -17.25
C TYR A 118 15.56 17.74 -15.91
N ARG A 119 14.25 17.52 -15.93
CA ARG A 119 13.49 17.02 -14.77
C ARG A 119 13.18 15.55 -15.01
N ILE A 120 13.88 14.69 -14.29
CA ILE A 120 13.61 13.25 -14.28
C ILE A 120 12.41 13.01 -13.38
N VAL A 121 11.40 12.33 -13.88
CA VAL A 121 10.20 11.98 -13.11
C VAL A 121 10.07 10.47 -13.04
N PHE A 122 9.99 9.96 -11.83
CA PHE A 122 9.70 8.57 -11.53
C PHE A 122 8.24 8.43 -11.13
N ARG A 123 7.55 7.43 -11.70
CA ARG A 123 6.17 7.10 -11.37
C ARG A 123 6.02 5.61 -11.15
N LEU A 124 5.23 5.25 -10.13
CA LEU A 124 4.68 3.91 -10.01
C LEU A 124 3.21 3.93 -10.40
N LYS A 125 2.80 2.93 -11.18
CA LYS A 125 1.46 2.82 -11.73
C LYS A 125 0.87 1.45 -11.45
N ILE A 126 -0.41 1.41 -11.09
CA ILE A 126 -1.21 0.19 -11.10
C ILE A 126 -2.23 0.36 -12.22
N LYS A 127 -2.10 -0.46 -13.26
CA LYS A 127 -2.82 -0.24 -14.53
C LYS A 127 -2.50 1.17 -15.04
N GLU A 128 -3.51 1.98 -15.35
CA GLU A 128 -3.32 3.36 -15.83
C GLU A 128 -3.24 4.41 -14.70
N ARG A 129 -3.40 4.00 -13.44
CA ARG A 129 -3.42 4.93 -12.30
C ARG A 129 -2.04 5.12 -11.72
N VAL A 130 -1.56 6.37 -11.68
CA VAL A 130 -0.35 6.75 -10.93
C VAL A 130 -0.65 6.67 -9.44
N ILE A 131 0.11 5.85 -8.70
CA ILE A 131 -0.03 5.65 -7.27
C ILE A 131 0.96 6.48 -6.45
N THR A 132 2.13 6.75 -7.01
CA THR A 132 3.11 7.67 -6.43
C THR A 132 4.04 8.21 -7.50
N THR A 133 4.58 9.40 -7.26
CA THR A 133 5.51 10.07 -8.16
C THR A 133 6.57 10.81 -7.36
N GLN A 134 7.77 10.90 -7.95
CA GLN A 134 8.87 11.71 -7.41
C GLN A 134 9.68 12.29 -8.57
N ASN A 135 10.39 13.40 -8.35
CA ASN A 135 11.22 14.00 -9.37
C ASN A 135 12.58 14.43 -8.83
N ALA A 136 13.55 14.51 -9.73
CA ALA A 136 14.88 15.06 -9.49
C ALA A 136 15.30 15.90 -10.70
N GLN A 137 16.08 16.94 -10.47
CA GLN A 137 16.57 17.82 -11.53
C GLN A 137 18.06 17.64 -11.70
N ILE A 138 18.49 17.64 -12.96
CA ILE A 138 19.89 17.60 -13.35
C ILE A 138 20.20 18.73 -14.34
N ARG A 139 21.47 19.13 -14.41
CA ARG A 139 21.97 20.11 -15.37
C ARG A 139 23.07 19.52 -16.24
N VAL A 140 22.83 19.49 -17.53
CA VAL A 140 23.78 19.03 -18.54
C VAL A 140 24.36 20.22 -19.28
N LEU A 141 25.67 20.34 -19.26
CA LEU A 141 26.41 21.45 -19.88
C LEU A 141 26.88 21.06 -21.28
N GLY A 142 27.02 22.06 -22.14
CA GLY A 142 27.66 21.88 -23.46
C GLY A 142 29.15 21.52 -23.31
N GLY A 143 29.62 20.67 -24.19
CA GLY A 143 31.09 20.49 -24.42
C GLY A 143 31.63 21.68 -25.20
N PHE A 144 32.92 21.93 -25.06
CA PHE A 144 33.64 22.89 -25.89
C PHE A 144 33.91 22.31 -27.28
#